data_474c68071674310a46fad8e817f30553
#
_entry.id   474c68071674310a46fad8e817f30553
#
_cell.length_a   1.000
_cell.length_b   1.000
_cell.length_c   1.000
_cell.angle_alpha   90.00
_cell.angle_beta   90.00
_cell.angle_gamma   90.00
#
_symmetry.space_group_name_H-M   'P 1'
#
loop_
_entity.id
_entity.type
_entity.pdbx_description
1 polymer ?
#
loop_
_entity_poly.entity_id
_entity_poly.type
_entity_poly.pdbx_seq_one_letter_code
_entity_poly.pdbx_strand_id
1 'polypeptide(L)'
;MVFVLLSQVTEKGAAIIKGRPERVKEVNREIEAFGVRVLHQYAVLGPYDFVTVVEAPDPASVARMSVELAARGTVRIQSLPAIPIDDFLIKFK
;
A
#
# COMPACT_ATOMS: atom_id res chain seq x y z
N MET A 1 -10.45 3.50 -8.27
CA MET A 1 -9.17 4.10 -8.67
C MET A 1 -8.03 3.21 -8.24
N VAL A 2 -6.96 3.20 -9.02
CA VAL A 2 -5.76 2.41 -8.71
C VAL A 2 -4.71 3.31 -8.06
N PHE A 3 -4.05 2.77 -7.03
CA PHE A 3 -2.93 3.44 -6.37
C PHE A 3 -1.77 2.47 -6.26
N VAL A 4 -0.56 3.01 -6.33
CA VAL A 4 0.67 2.26 -6.04
C VAL A 4 1.18 2.74 -4.70
N LEU A 5 1.31 1.82 -3.75
CA LEU A 5 1.81 2.11 -2.41
C LEU A 5 3.27 1.67 -2.33
N LEU A 6 4.14 2.62 -1.98
CA LEU A 6 5.56 2.36 -1.75
C LEU A 6 5.77 2.41 -0.24
N SER A 7 6.10 1.28 0.37
CA SER A 7 6.14 1.15 1.82
C SER A 7 7.56 0.93 2.33
N GLN A 8 7.88 1.61 3.42
CA GLN A 8 9.11 1.38 4.18
C GLN A 8 8.71 0.83 5.55
N VAL A 9 9.30 -0.28 5.94
CA VAL A 9 9.05 -0.91 7.23
C VAL A 9 10.00 -0.32 8.26
N THR A 10 9.48 0.03 9.43
CA THR A 10 10.30 0.50 10.56
C THR A 10 10.98 -0.69 11.24
N GLU A 11 11.90 -0.41 12.19
CA GLU A 11 12.49 -1.48 13.01
C GLU A 11 11.42 -2.31 13.72
N LYS A 12 10.42 -1.64 14.27
CA LYS A 12 9.30 -2.30 14.94
C LYS A 12 8.54 -3.20 13.97
N GLY A 13 8.25 -2.69 12.77
CA GLY A 13 7.56 -3.46 11.73
C GLY A 13 8.37 -4.67 11.27
N ALA A 14 9.68 -4.49 11.09
CA ALA A 14 10.56 -5.59 10.68
C ALA A 14 10.59 -6.70 11.73
N ALA A 15 10.64 -6.35 13.01
CA ALA A 15 10.62 -7.33 14.10
C ALA A 15 9.32 -8.13 14.11
N ILE A 16 8.19 -7.47 13.85
CA ILE A 16 6.88 -8.12 13.77
C ILE A 16 6.84 -9.11 12.61
N ILE A 17 7.30 -8.70 11.43
CA ILE A 17 7.31 -9.57 10.23
C ILE A 17 8.22 -10.77 10.45
N LYS A 18 9.38 -10.55 11.04
CA LYS A 18 10.32 -11.64 11.33
C LYS A 18 9.72 -12.68 12.27
N GLY A 19 9.02 -12.23 13.31
CA GLY A 19 8.41 -13.14 14.29
C GLY A 19 7.11 -13.75 13.82
N ARG A 20 6.37 -13.05 12.93
CA ARG A 20 5.05 -13.47 12.49
C ARG A 20 4.78 -12.97 11.07
N PRO A 21 5.33 -13.64 10.05
CA PRO A 21 5.24 -13.18 8.64
C PRO A 21 3.81 -13.02 8.13
N GLU A 22 2.87 -13.83 8.60
CA GLU A 22 1.46 -13.78 8.20
C GLU A 22 0.79 -12.46 8.55
N ARG A 23 1.42 -11.62 9.38
CA ARG A 23 0.91 -10.30 9.73
C ARG A 23 0.73 -9.41 8.50
N VAL A 24 1.57 -9.60 7.46
CA VAL A 24 1.42 -8.86 6.20
C VAL A 24 0.05 -9.11 5.58
N LYS A 25 -0.37 -10.37 5.51
CA LYS A 25 -1.67 -10.73 4.95
C LYS A 25 -2.82 -10.28 5.84
N GLU A 26 -2.64 -10.27 7.15
CA GLU A 26 -3.65 -9.78 8.08
C GLU A 26 -3.91 -8.30 7.88
N VAL A 27 -2.85 -7.50 7.72
CA VAL A 27 -2.98 -6.07 7.43
C VAL A 27 -3.69 -5.84 6.11
N ASN A 28 -3.39 -6.64 5.08
CA ASN A 28 -4.09 -6.55 3.80
C ASN A 28 -5.60 -6.73 3.96
N ARG A 29 -6.03 -7.60 4.86
CA ARG A 29 -7.46 -7.79 5.17
C ARG A 29 -8.03 -6.64 5.99
N GLU A 30 -7.24 -6.11 6.94
CA GLU A 30 -7.69 -4.97 7.77
C GLU A 30 -7.96 -3.72 6.95
N ILE A 31 -7.16 -3.44 5.94
CA ILE A 31 -7.33 -2.24 5.13
C ILE A 31 -8.57 -2.28 4.23
N GLU A 32 -9.16 -3.45 4.04
CA GLU A 32 -10.44 -3.56 3.32
C GLU A 32 -11.55 -2.77 4.03
N ALA A 33 -11.46 -2.59 5.36
CA ALA A 33 -12.41 -1.78 6.11
C ALA A 33 -12.39 -0.31 5.68
N PHE A 34 -11.29 0.15 5.06
CA PHE A 34 -11.18 1.50 4.51
C PHE A 34 -11.56 1.56 3.03
N GLY A 35 -12.03 0.46 2.46
CA GLY A 35 -12.34 0.37 1.04
C GLY A 35 -11.13 0.10 0.15
N VAL A 36 -9.98 -0.23 0.74
CA VAL A 36 -8.74 -0.46 -0.01
C VAL A 36 -8.52 -1.95 -0.20
N ARG A 37 -8.46 -2.38 -1.47
CA ARG A 37 -8.29 -3.79 -1.82
C ARG A 37 -6.95 -4.00 -2.51
N VAL A 38 -6.15 -4.92 -1.99
CA VAL A 38 -4.84 -5.27 -2.57
C VAL A 38 -5.05 -6.10 -3.83
N LEU A 39 -4.51 -5.63 -4.95
CA LEU A 39 -4.51 -6.35 -6.22
C LEU A 39 -3.23 -7.14 -6.41
N HIS A 40 -2.09 -6.51 -6.14
CA HIS A 40 -0.75 -7.11 -6.25
C HIS A 40 0.13 -6.56 -5.14
N GLN A 41 1.04 -7.39 -4.65
CA GLN A 41 1.97 -6.98 -3.61
C GLN A 41 3.29 -7.70 -3.79
N TYR A 42 4.39 -6.95 -3.73
CA TYR A 42 5.75 -7.46 -3.90
C TYR A 42 6.63 -6.95 -2.78
N ALA A 43 7.47 -7.83 -2.24
CA ALA A 43 8.61 -7.42 -1.43
C ALA A 43 9.73 -7.04 -2.38
N VAL A 44 10.38 -5.92 -2.14
CA VAL A 44 11.42 -5.39 -3.02
C VAL A 44 12.67 -5.03 -2.23
N LEU A 45 13.77 -4.83 -2.94
CA LEU A 45 15.04 -4.38 -2.37
C LEU A 45 15.29 -2.94 -2.82
N GLY A 46 16.00 -2.18 -1.98
CA GLY A 46 16.32 -0.79 -2.27
C GLY A 46 15.68 0.15 -1.27
N PRO A 47 15.26 1.36 -1.69
CA PRO A 47 14.73 2.36 -0.76
C PRO A 47 13.35 2.03 -0.20
N TYR A 48 12.64 1.06 -0.80
CA TYR A 48 11.34 0.61 -0.32
C TYR A 48 11.39 -0.88 -0.02
N ASP A 49 10.52 -1.34 0.88
CA ASP A 49 10.44 -2.75 1.27
C ASP A 49 9.30 -3.47 0.57
N PHE A 50 8.19 -2.76 0.31
CA PHE A 50 7.04 -3.32 -0.41
C PHE A 50 6.54 -2.37 -1.47
N VAL A 51 6.09 -2.93 -2.58
CA VAL A 51 5.31 -2.25 -3.60
C VAL A 51 3.96 -2.96 -3.66
N THR A 52 2.90 -2.20 -3.41
CA THR A 52 1.54 -2.76 -3.35
C THR A 52 0.64 -1.99 -4.29
N VAL A 53 -0.03 -2.70 -5.18
CA VAL A 53 -1.02 -2.11 -6.09
C VAL A 53 -2.39 -2.35 -5.49
N VAL A 54 -3.16 -1.28 -5.28
CA VAL A 54 -4.47 -1.36 -4.65
C VAL A 54 -5.55 -0.70 -5.49
N GLU A 55 -6.78 -1.13 -5.27
CA GLU A 55 -8.00 -0.51 -5.77
C GLU A 55 -8.68 0.19 -4.58
N ALA A 56 -9.10 1.45 -4.77
CA ALA A 56 -9.80 2.20 -3.75
C ALA A 56 -10.80 3.16 -4.39
N PRO A 57 -11.88 3.59 -3.67
CA PRO A 57 -12.90 4.45 -4.26
C PRO A 57 -12.39 5.86 -4.52
N ASP A 58 -11.48 6.38 -3.70
CA ASP A 58 -11.01 7.76 -3.80
C ASP A 58 -9.68 7.96 -3.06
N PRO A 59 -8.99 9.10 -3.30
CA PRO A 59 -7.75 9.40 -2.59
C PRO A 59 -7.91 9.55 -1.08
N ALA A 60 -9.05 10.05 -0.61
CA ALA A 60 -9.29 10.27 0.82
C ALA A 60 -9.27 8.94 1.60
N SER A 61 -9.83 7.88 1.02
CA SER A 61 -9.82 6.54 1.64
C SER A 61 -8.39 6.02 1.81
N VAL A 62 -7.55 6.21 0.77
CA VAL A 62 -6.16 5.80 0.81
C VAL A 62 -5.37 6.62 1.82
N ALA A 63 -5.62 7.93 1.87
CA ALA A 63 -4.97 8.82 2.83
C ALA A 63 -5.30 8.41 4.27
N ARG A 64 -6.56 8.10 4.54
CA ARG A 64 -6.99 7.63 5.86
C ARG A 64 -6.30 6.32 6.24
N MET A 65 -6.28 5.36 5.33
CA MET A 65 -5.58 4.09 5.54
C MET A 65 -4.10 4.34 5.87
N SER A 66 -3.42 5.20 5.11
CA SER A 66 -2.00 5.50 5.32
C SER A 66 -1.74 6.07 6.71
N VAL A 67 -2.57 6.99 7.17
CA VAL A 67 -2.44 7.58 8.51
C VAL A 67 -2.70 6.53 9.59
N GLU A 68 -3.75 5.73 9.43
CA GLU A 68 -4.07 4.67 10.39
C GLU A 68 -2.92 3.66 10.54
N LEU A 69 -2.32 3.25 9.42
CA LEU A 69 -1.18 2.33 9.46
C LEU A 69 0.08 3.00 10.02
N ALA A 70 0.35 4.24 9.63
CA ALA A 70 1.52 4.98 10.13
C ALA A 70 1.43 5.19 11.65
N ALA A 71 0.23 5.40 12.17
CA ALA A 71 0.00 5.61 13.60
C ALA A 71 0.40 4.39 14.44
N ARG A 72 0.45 3.20 13.84
CA ARG A 72 0.92 1.97 14.53
C ARG A 72 2.44 1.97 14.72
N GLY A 73 3.17 2.83 13.99
CA GLY A 73 4.63 2.92 14.08
C GLY A 73 5.38 1.79 13.38
N THR A 74 4.74 1.02 12.51
CA THR A 74 5.34 -0.16 11.87
C THR A 74 5.72 0.06 10.42
N VAL A 75 5.12 1.07 9.75
CA VAL A 75 5.30 1.29 8.33
C VAL A 75 5.11 2.76 7.99
N ARG A 76 5.81 3.20 6.94
CA ARG A 76 5.60 4.51 6.30
C ARG A 76 5.25 4.25 4.85
N ILE A 77 4.23 4.92 4.34
CA ILE A 77 3.67 4.66 3.02
C ILE A 77 3.65 5.94 2.19
N GLN A 78 4.14 5.83 0.95
CA GLN A 78 3.90 6.83 -0.08
C GLN A 78 2.82 6.24 -1.00
N SER A 79 1.73 6.99 -1.18
CA SER A 79 0.59 6.52 -1.97
C SER A 79 0.52 7.34 -3.25
N LEU A 80 0.66 6.66 -4.38
CA LEU A 80 0.72 7.29 -5.70
C LEU A 80 -0.56 6.96 -6.47
N PRO A 81 -1.38 7.96 -6.84
CA PRO A 81 -2.48 7.70 -7.76
C PRO A 81 -1.90 7.21 -9.08
N ALA A 82 -2.45 6.14 -9.62
CA ALA A 82 -1.96 5.51 -10.84
C ALA A 82 -3.03 5.58 -11.93
N ILE A 83 -2.57 5.82 -13.14
CA ILE A 83 -3.44 5.86 -14.33
C ILE A 83 -3.10 4.64 -15.16
N PRO A 84 -4.07 3.73 -15.43
CA PRO A 84 -3.83 2.60 -16.33
C PRO A 84 -3.26 3.11 -17.65
N ILE A 85 -2.26 2.43 -18.19
CA ILE A 85 -1.51 2.95 -19.33
C ILE A 85 -2.40 3.22 -20.55
N ASP A 86 -3.39 2.39 -20.79
CA ASP A 86 -4.30 2.60 -21.92
C ASP A 86 -5.12 3.88 -21.75
N ASP A 87 -5.55 4.19 -20.54
CA ASP A 87 -6.28 5.44 -20.25
C ASP A 87 -5.39 6.65 -20.42
N PHE A 88 -4.12 6.53 -20.05
CA PHE A 88 -3.13 7.57 -20.24
C PHE A 88 -2.90 7.83 -21.74
N LEU A 89 -2.69 6.78 -22.52
CA LEU A 89 -2.39 6.90 -23.96
C LEU A 89 -3.53 7.52 -24.76
N ILE A 90 -4.77 7.29 -24.36
CA ILE A 90 -5.96 7.87 -25.01
C ILE A 90 -5.89 9.41 -25.03
N LYS A 91 -5.29 10.02 -24.02
CA LYS A 91 -5.21 11.48 -23.91
C LYS A 91 -4.32 12.12 -24.99
N PHE A 92 -3.55 11.33 -25.72
CA PHE A 92 -2.65 11.80 -26.78
C PHE A 92 -3.18 11.50 -28.20
N LYS A 93 -4.42 11.07 -28.31
CA LYS A 93 -5.04 10.77 -29.61
C LYS A 93 -5.93 11.90 -30.09
#